data_302e6f726cbbb817ac6fba20fd14f55f
#
_entry.id   302e6f726cbbb817ac6fba20fd14f55f
#
_cell.length_a   1.000
_cell.length_b   1.000
_cell.length_c   1.000
_cell.angle_alpha   90.00
_cell.angle_beta   90.00
_cell.angle_gamma   90.00
#
_symmetry.space_group_name_H-M   'P 1'
#
loop_
_entity.id
_entity.type
_entity.pdbx_description
1 polymer ?
#
loop_
_entity_poly.entity_id
_entity_poly.type
_entity_poly.pdbx_seq_one_letter_code
_entity_poly.pdbx_strand_id
1 'polypeptide(L)'
;MSKEAKRLNDEAGYTADYLYRCVNLSWQMEMDRYESLSSSVGRLVAGISILAVAVMTAAEFVAAAFAACGLVWLLVTLCLLVLAMLVASLTLLLCSQLRYEYKALGSPKIFAECVREYSSDFEDLKEAALQLAETVEVQWSTLRDRNDKIQRLLTAAIVCLLVAIGLILTSVLIGLVALNL
;
A
#
# COMPACT_ATOMS: atom_id res chain seq x y z
N MET A 1 -7.57 -23.90 47.58
CA MET A 1 -8.07 -23.67 46.21
C MET A 1 -8.70 -24.96 45.70
N SER A 2 -10.00 -24.93 45.36
CA SER A 2 -10.73 -26.13 44.94
C SER A 2 -10.20 -26.62 43.58
N LYS A 3 -10.29 -27.95 43.31
CA LYS A 3 -9.89 -28.51 41.99
C LYS A 3 -10.61 -27.85 40.85
N GLU A 4 -11.81 -27.38 41.06
CA GLU A 4 -12.66 -26.70 40.08
C GLU A 4 -12.14 -25.28 39.76
N ALA A 5 -11.67 -24.52 40.76
CA ALA A 5 -11.06 -23.20 40.58
C ALA A 5 -9.74 -23.29 39.78
N LYS A 6 -8.95 -24.37 39.98
CA LYS A 6 -7.74 -24.60 39.21
C LYS A 6 -8.05 -24.93 37.76
N ARG A 7 -9.07 -25.74 37.47
CA ARG A 7 -9.49 -26.11 36.13
C ARG A 7 -10.03 -24.91 35.33
N LEU A 8 -10.82 -24.06 35.97
CA LEU A 8 -11.35 -22.81 35.37
C LEU A 8 -10.21 -21.83 35.04
N ASN A 9 -9.20 -21.76 35.87
CA ASN A 9 -8.04 -20.89 35.64
C ASN A 9 -7.16 -21.41 34.50
N ASP A 10 -6.98 -22.73 34.39
CA ASP A 10 -6.26 -23.37 33.27
C ASP A 10 -7.03 -23.15 31.95
N GLU A 11 -8.36 -23.32 31.91
CA GLU A 11 -9.19 -23.08 30.71
C GLU A 11 -9.17 -21.59 30.29
N ALA A 12 -9.18 -20.65 31.22
CA ALA A 12 -9.05 -19.22 30.93
C ALA A 12 -7.66 -18.88 30.37
N GLY A 13 -6.61 -19.50 30.87
CA GLY A 13 -5.25 -19.35 30.36
C GLY A 13 -5.11 -19.84 28.90
N TYR A 14 -5.70 -20.98 28.54
CA TYR A 14 -5.73 -21.49 27.18
C TYR A 14 -6.47 -20.57 26.22
N THR A 15 -7.59 -20.01 26.65
CA THR A 15 -8.39 -19.08 25.83
C THR A 15 -7.62 -17.78 25.56
N ALA A 16 -6.94 -17.24 26.58
CA ALA A 16 -6.11 -16.04 26.44
C ALA A 16 -4.93 -16.26 25.50
N ASP A 17 -4.21 -17.40 25.60
CA ASP A 17 -3.10 -17.75 24.69
C ASP A 17 -3.59 -17.92 23.26
N TYR A 18 -4.74 -18.55 23.07
CA TYR A 18 -5.36 -18.71 21.75
C TYR A 18 -5.72 -17.36 21.10
N LEU A 19 -6.37 -16.47 21.85
CA LEU A 19 -6.72 -15.12 21.39
C LEU A 19 -5.46 -14.32 21.04
N TYR A 20 -4.43 -14.37 21.87
CA TYR A 20 -3.15 -13.71 21.62
C TYR A 20 -2.50 -14.20 20.31
N ARG A 21 -2.50 -15.52 20.07
CA ARG A 21 -1.96 -16.10 18.83
C ARG A 21 -2.75 -15.68 17.61
N CYS A 22 -4.08 -15.70 17.66
CA CYS A 22 -4.93 -15.25 16.55
C CYS A 22 -4.69 -13.78 16.20
N VAL A 23 -4.60 -12.94 17.22
CA VAL A 23 -4.36 -11.51 17.07
C VAL A 23 -2.96 -11.24 16.51
N ASN A 24 -1.94 -11.92 17.03
CA ASN A 24 -0.58 -11.77 16.54
C ASN A 24 -0.43 -12.23 15.06
N LEU A 25 -1.09 -13.33 14.68
CA LEU A 25 -1.16 -13.79 13.30
C LEU A 25 -1.84 -12.74 12.38
N SER A 26 -2.96 -12.19 12.80
CA SER A 26 -3.67 -11.16 12.02
C SER A 26 -2.82 -9.90 11.85
N TRP A 27 -2.09 -9.49 12.89
CA TRP A 27 -1.14 -8.38 12.83
C TRP A 27 0.01 -8.67 11.86
N GLN A 28 0.62 -9.86 11.95
CA GLN A 28 1.70 -10.25 11.04
C GLN A 28 1.23 -10.25 9.58
N MET A 29 0.05 -10.80 9.29
CA MET A 29 -0.51 -10.78 7.94
C MET A 29 -0.70 -9.37 7.39
N GLU A 30 -1.17 -8.42 8.18
CA GLU A 30 -1.32 -7.02 7.74
C GLU A 30 0.04 -6.30 7.60
N MET A 31 1.04 -6.65 8.42
CA MET A 31 2.41 -6.14 8.26
C MET A 31 3.06 -6.67 6.98
N ASP A 32 2.95 -7.97 6.69
CA ASP A 32 3.44 -8.59 5.45
C ASP A 32 2.75 -7.95 4.22
N ARG A 33 1.44 -7.69 4.32
CA ARG A 33 0.68 -6.97 3.29
C ARG A 33 1.24 -5.55 3.09
N TYR A 34 1.54 -4.82 4.16
CA TYR A 34 2.14 -3.49 4.09
C TYR A 34 3.50 -3.53 3.39
N GLU A 35 4.38 -4.47 3.75
CA GLU A 35 5.69 -4.61 3.13
C GLU A 35 5.57 -4.93 1.62
N SER A 36 4.65 -5.82 1.26
CA SER A 36 4.36 -6.15 -0.14
C SER A 36 3.87 -4.94 -0.93
N LEU A 37 2.96 -4.13 -0.36
CA LEU A 37 2.46 -2.90 -0.99
C LEU A 37 3.59 -1.87 -1.15
N SER A 38 4.40 -1.65 -0.12
CA SER A 38 5.54 -0.72 -0.15
C SER A 38 6.59 -1.13 -1.20
N SER A 39 6.91 -2.42 -1.28
CA SER A 39 7.79 -2.96 -2.33
C SER A 39 7.22 -2.75 -3.74
N SER A 40 5.91 -2.87 -3.90
CA SER A 40 5.23 -2.65 -5.18
C SER A 40 5.31 -1.19 -5.62
N VAL A 41 5.21 -0.24 -4.69
CA VAL A 41 5.41 1.19 -4.97
C VAL A 41 6.82 1.44 -5.50
N GLY A 42 7.85 0.89 -4.87
CA GLY A 42 9.25 1.03 -5.34
C GLY A 42 9.45 0.51 -6.75
N ARG A 43 8.86 -0.65 -7.09
CA ARG A 43 8.91 -1.22 -8.44
C ARG A 43 8.21 -0.35 -9.48
N LEU A 44 7.07 0.25 -9.14
CA LEU A 44 6.35 1.16 -10.02
C LEU A 44 7.11 2.45 -10.28
N VAL A 45 7.72 3.05 -9.25
CA VAL A 45 8.58 4.24 -9.42
C VAL A 45 9.73 3.95 -10.36
N ALA A 46 10.41 2.80 -10.21
CA ALA A 46 11.45 2.38 -11.13
C ALA A 46 10.91 2.19 -12.57
N GLY A 47 9.73 1.57 -12.72
CA GLY A 47 9.08 1.41 -14.01
C GLY A 47 8.75 2.74 -14.69
N ILE A 48 8.24 3.73 -13.94
CA ILE A 48 7.98 5.08 -14.45
C ILE A 48 9.28 5.74 -14.94
N SER A 49 10.39 5.58 -14.20
CA SER A 49 11.68 6.14 -14.59
C SER A 49 12.20 5.54 -15.90
N ILE A 50 12.09 4.22 -16.08
CA ILE A 50 12.46 3.53 -17.32
C ILE A 50 11.57 4.00 -18.47
N LEU A 51 10.27 4.12 -18.25
CA LEU A 51 9.32 4.61 -19.25
C LEU A 51 9.65 6.04 -19.69
N ALA A 52 9.98 6.92 -18.74
CA ALA A 52 10.36 8.30 -19.04
C ALA A 52 11.58 8.36 -19.96
N VAL A 53 12.62 7.55 -19.71
CA VAL A 53 13.79 7.45 -20.58
C VAL A 53 13.41 6.95 -21.97
N ALA A 54 12.59 5.91 -22.07
CA ALA A 54 12.13 5.36 -23.35
C ALA A 54 11.34 6.39 -24.17
N VAL A 55 10.48 7.18 -23.52
CA VAL A 55 9.72 8.28 -24.15
C VAL A 55 10.66 9.36 -24.68
N MET A 56 11.65 9.77 -23.91
CA MET A 56 12.63 10.77 -24.33
C MET A 56 13.41 10.29 -25.57
N THR A 57 13.82 9.02 -25.60
CA THR A 57 14.55 8.45 -26.75
C THR A 57 13.68 8.37 -28.00
N ALA A 58 12.38 8.07 -27.87
CA ALA A 58 11.46 7.99 -29.00
C ALA A 58 10.94 9.37 -29.46
N ALA A 59 11.09 10.42 -28.63
CA ALA A 59 10.49 11.72 -28.88
C ALA A 59 10.93 12.37 -30.19
N GLU A 60 12.22 12.28 -30.55
CA GLU A 60 12.77 12.85 -31.78
C GLU A 60 12.15 12.20 -33.01
N PHE A 61 12.03 10.88 -33.01
CA PHE A 61 11.43 10.13 -34.13
C PHE A 61 9.94 10.49 -34.30
N VAL A 62 9.19 10.50 -33.22
CA VAL A 62 7.76 10.83 -33.24
C VAL A 62 7.55 12.29 -33.64
N ALA A 63 8.36 13.21 -33.14
CA ALA A 63 8.28 14.63 -33.48
C ALA A 63 8.54 14.87 -35.01
N ALA A 64 9.53 14.22 -35.59
CA ALA A 64 9.82 14.32 -37.00
C ALA A 64 8.65 13.82 -37.88
N ALA A 65 8.03 12.68 -37.50
CA ALA A 65 6.88 12.12 -38.20
C ALA A 65 5.66 13.05 -38.17
N PHE A 66 5.32 13.60 -37.00
CA PHE A 66 4.19 14.52 -36.85
C PHE A 66 4.42 15.87 -37.55
N ALA A 67 5.66 16.37 -37.55
CA ALA A 67 6.02 17.58 -38.27
C ALA A 67 5.85 17.42 -39.80
N ALA A 68 6.27 16.28 -40.36
CA ALA A 68 6.09 15.97 -41.77
C ALA A 68 4.62 15.98 -42.22
N CYS A 69 3.70 15.59 -41.32
CA CYS A 69 2.27 15.53 -41.63
C CYS A 69 1.48 16.80 -41.19
N GLY A 70 2.13 17.82 -40.65
CA GLY A 70 1.45 19.02 -40.14
C GLY A 70 0.59 18.82 -38.89
N LEU A 71 0.77 17.69 -38.20
CA LEU A 71 -0.03 17.30 -37.01
C LEU A 71 0.63 17.69 -35.69
N VAL A 72 1.45 18.72 -35.65
CA VAL A 72 2.24 19.15 -34.46
C VAL A 72 1.33 19.41 -33.26
N TRP A 73 0.16 20.03 -33.45
CA TRP A 73 -0.78 20.29 -32.37
C TRP A 73 -1.32 19.02 -31.72
N LEU A 74 -1.55 17.97 -32.50
CA LEU A 74 -1.98 16.67 -31.98
C LEU A 74 -0.88 16.06 -31.11
N LEU A 75 0.38 16.13 -31.58
CA LEU A 75 1.54 15.65 -30.80
C LEU A 75 1.65 16.40 -29.46
N VAL A 76 1.59 17.72 -29.48
CA VAL A 76 1.66 18.55 -28.25
C VAL A 76 0.57 18.14 -27.26
N THR A 77 -0.68 17.96 -27.74
CA THR A 77 -1.79 17.54 -26.90
C THR A 77 -1.56 16.15 -26.30
N LEU A 78 -1.09 15.18 -27.08
CA LEU A 78 -0.78 13.84 -26.59
C LEU A 78 0.37 13.87 -25.57
N CYS A 79 1.42 14.63 -25.81
CA CYS A 79 2.53 14.80 -24.85
C CYS A 79 2.06 15.39 -23.52
N LEU A 80 1.20 16.42 -23.56
CA LEU A 80 0.64 17.02 -22.35
C LEU A 80 -0.23 16.02 -21.56
N LEU A 81 -1.03 15.21 -22.24
CA LEU A 81 -1.84 14.17 -21.62
C LEU A 81 -0.98 13.09 -20.97
N VAL A 82 0.06 12.61 -21.66
CA VAL A 82 1.02 11.63 -21.11
C VAL A 82 1.70 12.20 -19.88
N LEU A 83 2.19 13.43 -19.94
CA LEU A 83 2.84 14.10 -18.82
C LEU A 83 1.88 14.23 -17.62
N ALA A 84 0.64 14.66 -17.86
CA ALA A 84 -0.37 14.76 -16.81
C ALA A 84 -0.65 13.41 -16.14
N MET A 85 -0.76 12.33 -16.90
CA MET A 85 -0.98 10.98 -16.36
C MET A 85 0.23 10.46 -15.56
N LEU A 86 1.47 10.73 -16.02
CA LEU A 86 2.68 10.36 -15.28
C LEU A 86 2.80 11.13 -13.97
N VAL A 87 2.53 12.45 -13.99
CA VAL A 87 2.53 13.29 -12.78
C VAL A 87 1.45 12.83 -11.80
N ALA A 88 0.24 12.53 -12.29
CA ALA A 88 -0.84 12.01 -11.45
C ALA A 88 -0.45 10.67 -10.82
N SER A 89 0.10 9.74 -11.60
CA SER A 89 0.58 8.44 -11.08
C SER A 89 1.65 8.63 -10.01
N LEU A 90 2.66 9.47 -10.25
CA LEU A 90 3.73 9.75 -9.30
C LEU A 90 3.19 10.38 -8.00
N THR A 91 2.28 11.34 -8.13
CA THR A 91 1.63 11.99 -6.97
C THR A 91 0.86 10.98 -6.12
N LEU A 92 0.09 10.07 -6.75
CA LEU A 92 -0.63 9.01 -6.04
C LEU A 92 0.33 8.06 -5.32
N LEU A 93 1.46 7.69 -5.95
CA LEU A 93 2.49 6.86 -5.33
C LEU A 93 3.14 7.57 -4.14
N LEU A 94 3.48 8.85 -4.26
CA LEU A 94 4.02 9.64 -3.15
C LEU A 94 3.00 9.76 -2.01
N CYS A 95 1.72 10.04 -2.31
CA CYS A 95 0.66 10.09 -1.31
C CYS A 95 0.48 8.74 -0.58
N SER A 96 0.72 7.62 -1.26
CA SER A 96 0.67 6.30 -0.64
C SER A 96 1.79 6.06 0.37
N GLN A 97 2.93 6.77 0.21
CA GLN A 97 4.10 6.69 1.09
C GLN A 97 4.10 7.71 2.23
N LEU A 98 3.20 8.71 2.19
CA LEU A 98 3.11 9.68 3.28
C LEU A 98 2.87 8.93 4.59
N ARG A 99 3.79 9.14 5.52
CA ARG A 99 3.73 8.57 6.87
C ARG A 99 2.54 9.19 7.58
N TYR A 100 1.46 8.43 7.71
CA TYR A 100 0.50 8.71 8.75
C TYR A 100 1.19 8.43 10.08
N GLU A 101 1.13 9.40 11.00
CA GLU A 101 1.61 9.19 12.36
C GLU A 101 0.89 7.96 12.92
N TYR A 102 1.66 6.89 13.14
CA TYR A 102 1.21 5.79 13.95
C TYR A 102 1.10 6.32 15.38
N LYS A 103 -0.07 6.26 15.96
CA LYS A 103 -0.16 6.00 17.39
C LYS A 103 0.26 4.54 17.56
N ALA A 104 1.56 4.28 17.45
CA ALA A 104 2.09 2.99 17.75
C ALA A 104 1.83 2.75 19.22
N LEU A 105 0.97 1.80 19.54
CA LEU A 105 1.18 1.05 20.76
C LEU A 105 2.59 0.48 20.66
N GLY A 106 3.36 0.66 21.71
CA GLY A 106 4.73 0.20 21.77
C GLY A 106 4.86 -1.25 21.30
N SER A 107 6.08 -1.64 20.97
CA SER A 107 6.34 -2.98 20.44
C SER A 107 5.60 -4.05 21.25
N PRO A 108 5.27 -5.21 20.70
CA PRO A 108 4.66 -6.33 21.44
C PRO A 108 5.37 -6.64 22.76
N LYS A 109 6.68 -6.30 22.87
CA LYS A 109 7.46 -6.41 24.11
C LYS A 109 7.01 -5.41 25.16
N ILE A 110 6.82 -4.13 24.80
CA ILE A 110 6.33 -3.08 25.74
C ILE A 110 4.93 -3.43 26.20
N PHE A 111 4.11 -3.98 25.31
CA PHE A 111 2.77 -4.44 25.66
C PHE A 111 2.80 -5.63 26.64
N ALA A 112 3.66 -6.62 26.39
CA ALA A 112 3.85 -7.77 27.27
C ALA A 112 4.41 -7.34 28.65
N GLU A 113 5.27 -6.33 28.71
CA GLU A 113 5.77 -5.72 29.94
C GLU A 113 4.65 -4.97 30.68
N CYS A 114 3.85 -4.16 29.98
CA CYS A 114 2.67 -3.51 30.57
C CYS A 114 1.67 -4.52 31.13
N VAL A 115 1.32 -5.57 30.40
CA VAL A 115 0.43 -6.62 30.90
C VAL A 115 1.02 -7.32 32.13
N ARG A 116 2.34 -7.50 32.18
CA ARG A 116 3.03 -8.12 33.31
C ARG A 116 3.08 -7.20 34.53
N GLU A 117 3.27 -5.88 34.31
CA GLU A 117 3.34 -4.86 35.35
C GLU A 117 1.97 -4.59 35.95
N TYR A 118 0.91 -4.57 35.13
CA TYR A 118 -0.47 -4.34 35.52
C TYR A 118 -1.27 -5.63 35.79
N SER A 119 -0.65 -6.81 35.73
CA SER A 119 -1.33 -8.09 35.96
C SER A 119 -1.88 -8.24 37.39
N SER A 120 -1.37 -7.44 38.35
CA SER A 120 -1.89 -7.36 39.73
C SER A 120 -3.19 -6.55 39.84
N ASP A 121 -3.52 -5.71 38.87
CA ASP A 121 -4.68 -4.83 38.87
C ASP A 121 -5.90 -5.46 38.19
N PHE A 122 -5.73 -6.60 37.52
CA PHE A 122 -6.84 -7.35 36.95
C PHE A 122 -7.36 -8.40 37.92
N GLU A 123 -8.61 -8.25 38.33
CA GLU A 123 -9.28 -9.23 39.21
C GLU A 123 -9.43 -10.60 38.56
N ASP A 124 -9.40 -10.68 37.20
CA ASP A 124 -9.54 -11.91 36.45
C ASP A 124 -8.69 -11.85 35.14
N LEU A 125 -7.94 -12.92 34.87
CA LEU A 125 -7.21 -13.14 33.60
C LEU A 125 -8.09 -12.99 32.35
N LYS A 126 -9.38 -13.26 32.47
CA LYS A 126 -10.37 -13.11 31.42
C LYS A 126 -10.59 -11.65 31.05
N GLU A 127 -10.65 -10.75 32.05
CA GLU A 127 -10.82 -9.31 31.82
C GLU A 127 -9.59 -8.70 31.14
N ALA A 128 -8.39 -9.10 31.58
CA ALA A 128 -7.13 -8.70 30.93
C ALA A 128 -7.06 -9.17 29.47
N ALA A 129 -7.48 -10.41 29.17
CA ALA A 129 -7.52 -10.94 27.82
C ALA A 129 -8.51 -10.21 26.92
N LEU A 130 -9.68 -9.82 27.44
CA LEU A 130 -10.69 -9.06 26.70
C LEU A 130 -10.21 -7.65 26.37
N GLN A 131 -9.63 -6.93 27.35
CA GLN A 131 -9.07 -5.60 27.13
C GLN A 131 -7.91 -5.62 26.13
N LEU A 132 -7.08 -6.68 26.18
CA LEU A 132 -6.05 -6.92 25.21
C LEU A 132 -6.63 -7.10 23.80
N ALA A 133 -7.63 -7.95 23.65
CA ALA A 133 -8.28 -8.23 22.39
C ALA A 133 -8.90 -6.96 21.79
N GLU A 134 -9.62 -6.16 22.56
CA GLU A 134 -10.19 -4.88 22.12
C GLU A 134 -9.12 -3.89 21.66
N THR A 135 -8.03 -3.77 22.41
CA THR A 135 -6.94 -2.85 22.08
C THR A 135 -6.27 -3.22 20.77
N VAL A 136 -6.04 -4.51 20.55
CA VAL A 136 -5.41 -5.00 19.33
C VAL A 136 -6.39 -4.96 18.15
N GLU A 137 -7.67 -5.20 18.36
CA GLU A 137 -8.70 -5.06 17.33
C GLU A 137 -8.74 -3.63 16.78
N VAL A 138 -8.72 -2.62 17.64
CA VAL A 138 -8.66 -1.21 17.22
C VAL A 138 -7.43 -0.92 16.39
N GLN A 139 -6.27 -1.47 16.76
CA GLN A 139 -5.03 -1.27 16.01
C GLN A 139 -5.02 -2.01 14.68
N TRP A 140 -5.47 -3.25 14.68
CA TRP A 140 -5.59 -4.06 13.49
C TRP A 140 -6.55 -3.40 12.48
N SER A 141 -7.71 -2.90 12.92
CA SER A 141 -8.65 -2.17 12.07
C SER A 141 -8.02 -0.91 11.46
N THR A 142 -7.27 -0.14 12.25
CA THR A 142 -6.55 1.05 11.79
C THR A 142 -5.48 0.69 10.74
N LEU A 143 -4.73 -0.37 10.95
CA LEU A 143 -3.70 -0.84 10.00
C LEU A 143 -4.34 -1.35 8.72
N ARG A 144 -5.43 -2.11 8.82
CA ARG A 144 -6.20 -2.61 7.69
C ARG A 144 -6.76 -1.49 6.83
N ASP A 145 -7.40 -0.49 7.45
CA ASP A 145 -7.96 0.67 6.73
C ASP A 145 -6.87 1.44 5.99
N ARG A 146 -5.70 1.55 6.59
CA ARG A 146 -4.53 2.14 5.95
C ARG A 146 -4.05 1.32 4.75
N ASN A 147 -3.89 0.02 4.91
CA ASN A 147 -3.47 -0.87 3.83
C ASN A 147 -4.46 -0.82 2.66
N ASP A 148 -5.76 -0.78 2.94
CA ASP A 148 -6.80 -0.63 1.93
C ASP A 148 -6.72 0.72 1.21
N LYS A 149 -6.40 1.80 1.92
CA LYS A 149 -6.17 3.12 1.31
C LYS A 149 -4.94 3.12 0.42
N ILE A 150 -3.81 2.56 0.88
CA ILE A 150 -2.60 2.41 0.07
C ILE A 150 -2.90 1.59 -1.18
N GLN A 151 -3.61 0.48 -1.06
CA GLN A 151 -3.99 -0.37 -2.18
C GLN A 151 -4.85 0.37 -3.22
N ARG A 152 -5.81 1.19 -2.78
CA ARG A 152 -6.63 2.02 -3.69
C ARG A 152 -5.78 3.04 -4.43
N LEU A 153 -4.87 3.74 -3.74
CA LEU A 153 -3.97 4.71 -4.35
C LEU A 153 -3.02 4.03 -5.36
N LEU A 154 -2.49 2.86 -5.00
CA LEU A 154 -1.63 2.06 -5.86
C LEU A 154 -2.38 1.61 -7.13
N THR A 155 -3.61 1.12 -6.98
CA THR A 155 -4.45 0.73 -8.13
C THR A 155 -4.73 1.92 -9.04
N ALA A 156 -5.07 3.09 -8.49
CA ALA A 156 -5.29 4.30 -9.26
C ALA A 156 -4.01 4.75 -10.01
N ALA A 157 -2.84 4.67 -9.35
CA ALA A 157 -1.56 4.98 -9.97
C ALA A 157 -1.23 4.03 -11.14
N ILE A 158 -1.51 2.74 -10.98
CA ILE A 158 -1.34 1.74 -12.06
C ILE A 158 -2.25 2.06 -13.24
N VAL A 159 -3.50 2.42 -13.01
CA VAL A 159 -4.44 2.80 -14.08
C VAL A 159 -3.93 4.02 -14.82
N CYS A 160 -3.49 5.08 -14.13
CA CYS A 160 -2.90 6.26 -14.77
C CYS A 160 -1.66 5.89 -15.61
N LEU A 161 -0.81 4.99 -15.11
CA LEU A 161 0.37 4.53 -15.83
C LEU A 161 0.00 3.74 -17.09
N LEU A 162 -0.97 2.84 -17.02
CA LEU A 162 -1.45 2.07 -18.17
C LEU A 162 -2.06 3.00 -19.25
N VAL A 163 -2.81 4.02 -18.84
CA VAL A 163 -3.34 5.04 -19.78
C VAL A 163 -2.19 5.79 -20.46
N ALA A 164 -1.17 6.20 -19.69
CA ALA A 164 0.01 6.87 -20.24
C ALA A 164 0.72 5.99 -21.29
N ILE A 165 0.93 4.72 -20.98
CA ILE A 165 1.53 3.74 -21.93
C ILE A 165 0.67 3.61 -23.18
N GLY A 166 -0.65 3.49 -23.04
CA GLY A 166 -1.59 3.44 -24.17
C GLY A 166 -1.49 4.66 -25.09
N LEU A 167 -1.41 5.87 -24.50
CA LEU A 167 -1.24 7.12 -25.25
C LEU A 167 0.11 7.16 -25.98
N ILE A 168 1.20 6.69 -25.37
CA ILE A 168 2.52 6.62 -26.00
C ILE A 168 2.48 5.67 -27.21
N LEU A 169 1.95 4.46 -27.03
CA LEU A 169 1.82 3.48 -28.10
C LEU A 169 0.97 4.01 -29.26
N THR A 170 -0.14 4.69 -28.94
CA THR A 170 -0.99 5.33 -29.96
C THR A 170 -0.23 6.42 -30.72
N SER A 171 0.55 7.24 -30.02
CA SER A 171 1.38 8.29 -30.66
C SER A 171 2.41 7.70 -31.62
N VAL A 172 3.10 6.63 -31.20
CA VAL A 172 4.07 5.92 -32.05
C VAL A 172 3.37 5.31 -33.28
N LEU A 173 2.21 4.68 -33.10
CA LEU A 173 1.45 4.08 -34.19
C LEU A 173 1.01 5.12 -35.24
N ILE A 174 0.47 6.26 -34.78
CA ILE A 174 0.10 7.37 -35.65
C ILE A 174 1.33 7.88 -36.41
N GLY A 175 2.48 8.05 -35.75
CA GLY A 175 3.72 8.45 -36.37
C GLY A 175 4.20 7.48 -37.45
N LEU A 176 4.11 6.17 -37.20
CA LEU A 176 4.45 5.13 -38.19
C LEU A 176 3.52 5.14 -39.41
N VAL A 177 2.22 5.30 -39.20
CA VAL A 177 1.23 5.39 -40.28
C VAL A 177 1.49 6.65 -41.12
N ALA A 178 1.77 7.76 -40.46
CA ALA A 178 2.05 9.04 -41.11
C ALA A 178 3.32 9.04 -41.99
N LEU A 179 4.33 8.24 -41.64
CA LEU A 179 5.55 8.08 -42.41
C LEU A 179 5.39 7.16 -43.62
N ASN A 180 4.36 6.29 -43.63
CA ASN A 180 4.09 5.36 -44.73
C ASN A 180 3.04 5.88 -45.73
N LEU A 181 2.46 7.04 -45.48
CA LEU A 181 1.59 7.77 -46.41
C LEU A 181 2.34 8.88 -47.13
#